data_6c23c39bb2b8f1e89c2fdd6f4f712631
#
_entry.id   6c23c39bb2b8f1e89c2fdd6f4f712631
#
_cell.length_a   1.000
_cell.length_b   1.000
_cell.length_c   1.000
_cell.angle_alpha   90.00
_cell.angle_beta   90.00
_cell.angle_gamma   90.00
#
_symmetry.space_group_name_H-M   'P 1'
#
loop_
_entity.id
_entity.type
_entity.pdbx_description
1 polymer ?
#
loop_
_entity_poly.entity_id
_entity_poly.type
_entity_poly.pdbx_seq_one_letter_code
_entity_poly.pdbx_strand_id
1 'polypeptide(L)'
;MERRIPEGEVPEEVRLVNEFLNTLDLETYGEHAGKPDEEREGLRSPERLRAWFVGRGLLGREVVVNEADRQLAVGVRDALRSAALANSVPARERSDAAGWSFQELPLVVRFGENSKPELVSGEGGVRGALGRILADVVVASSKGTWARMKICAAQDCRWAYYDHSKSRTGRWCAMETCGNRHKTRRYRRKKRSSAWQEG
;
A
#
# COMPACT_ATOMS: atom_id res chain seq x y z
N MET A 1 15.10 -14.41 0.45
CA MET A 1 14.14 -15.08 1.36
C MET A 1 12.81 -14.35 1.24
N GLU A 2 11.79 -15.04 0.80
CA GLU A 2 10.49 -14.45 0.52
C GLU A 2 9.85 -13.98 1.83
N ARG A 3 9.41 -12.71 1.89
CA ARG A 3 8.76 -12.16 3.09
C ARG A 3 7.57 -13.07 3.43
N ARG A 4 7.49 -13.63 4.64
CA ARG A 4 6.28 -14.31 5.12
C ARG A 4 5.14 -13.31 5.08
N ILE A 5 4.26 -13.46 4.09
CA ILE A 5 2.96 -12.79 4.08
C ILE A 5 2.24 -13.27 5.35
N PRO A 6 1.64 -12.38 6.16
CA PRO A 6 0.88 -12.78 7.34
C PRO A 6 -0.14 -13.86 6.96
N GLU A 7 -0.39 -14.81 7.86
CA GLU A 7 -1.37 -15.87 7.67
C GLU A 7 -2.71 -15.30 7.19
N GLY A 8 -3.05 -15.59 5.94
CA GLY A 8 -4.24 -15.12 5.26
C GLY A 8 -3.89 -14.55 3.90
N GLU A 9 -4.46 -15.12 2.86
CA GLU A 9 -4.30 -14.64 1.51
C GLU A 9 -4.98 -13.27 1.38
N VAL A 10 -4.25 -12.26 0.87
CA VAL A 10 -4.84 -10.95 0.58
C VAL A 10 -5.99 -11.14 -0.42
N PRO A 11 -7.20 -10.67 -0.14
CA PRO A 11 -8.33 -10.80 -1.05
C PRO A 11 -7.99 -10.32 -2.46
N GLU A 12 -8.49 -11.02 -3.48
CA GLU A 12 -8.13 -10.79 -4.87
C GLU A 12 -8.34 -9.34 -5.29
N GLU A 13 -9.46 -8.75 -4.88
CA GLU A 13 -9.82 -7.37 -5.20
C GLU A 13 -8.89 -6.29 -4.64
N VAL A 14 -8.04 -6.61 -3.65
CA VAL A 14 -7.04 -5.68 -3.09
C VAL A 14 -5.61 -6.15 -3.27
N ARG A 15 -5.39 -7.30 -3.92
CA ARG A 15 -4.05 -7.88 -4.12
C ARG A 15 -3.17 -6.95 -4.96
N LEU A 16 -3.66 -6.53 -6.12
CA LEU A 16 -2.95 -5.61 -6.99
C LEU A 16 -2.64 -4.28 -6.28
N VAL A 17 -3.60 -3.74 -5.55
CA VAL A 17 -3.43 -2.51 -4.77
C VAL A 17 -2.36 -2.72 -3.70
N ASN A 18 -2.42 -3.82 -2.93
CA ASN A 18 -1.43 -4.15 -1.91
C ASN A 18 -0.01 -4.25 -2.47
N GLU A 19 0.16 -4.90 -3.62
CA GLU A 19 1.43 -5.00 -4.31
C GLU A 19 1.94 -3.63 -4.77
N PHE A 20 1.04 -2.78 -5.30
CA PHE A 20 1.38 -1.43 -5.72
C PHE A 20 1.84 -0.55 -4.56
N LEU A 21 1.14 -0.59 -3.43
CA LEU A 21 1.54 0.14 -2.22
C LEU A 21 2.92 -0.30 -1.73
N ASN A 22 3.26 -1.56 -1.89
CA ASN A 22 4.52 -2.17 -1.46
C ASN A 22 5.66 -2.09 -2.49
N THR A 23 5.47 -1.36 -3.60
CA THR A 23 6.60 -0.95 -4.45
C THR A 23 7.55 0.01 -3.74
N LEU A 24 7.12 0.62 -2.62
CA LEU A 24 7.97 1.37 -1.70
C LEU A 24 8.26 0.52 -0.46
N ASP A 25 9.52 0.12 -0.28
CA ASP A 25 10.01 -0.64 0.85
C ASP A 25 10.74 0.26 1.85
N LEU A 26 10.09 0.61 2.95
CA LEU A 26 10.66 1.45 4.01
C LEU A 26 11.24 0.64 5.18
N GLU A 27 11.39 -0.67 5.02
CA GLU A 27 11.91 -1.54 6.06
C GLU A 27 13.40 -1.32 6.31
N THR A 28 13.78 -1.04 7.57
CA THR A 28 15.16 -0.72 7.95
C THR A 28 15.74 -1.69 8.99
N TYR A 29 15.21 -2.90 9.09
CA TYR A 29 15.68 -3.92 10.03
C TYR A 29 15.88 -5.28 9.34
N GLY A 30 16.53 -6.22 10.07
CA GLY A 30 16.84 -7.55 9.55
C GLY A 30 17.74 -7.47 8.31
N GLU A 31 17.42 -8.23 7.29
CA GLU A 31 18.13 -8.24 6.01
C GLU A 31 17.96 -6.94 5.18
N HIS A 32 17.03 -6.08 5.56
CA HIS A 32 16.82 -4.74 4.97
C HIS A 32 17.62 -3.65 5.69
N ALA A 33 18.33 -3.99 6.78
CA ALA A 33 19.21 -3.07 7.48
C ALA A 33 20.38 -2.67 6.55
N GLY A 34 20.53 -1.37 6.30
CA GLY A 34 21.58 -0.86 5.42
C GLY A 34 21.27 -0.91 3.93
N LYS A 35 20.08 -1.34 3.52
CA LYS A 35 19.65 -1.24 2.12
C LYS A 35 19.62 0.23 1.70
N PRO A 36 20.29 0.62 0.59
CA PRO A 36 20.26 1.99 0.09
C PRO A 36 18.84 2.47 -0.21
N ASP A 37 18.56 3.75 -0.01
CA ASP A 37 17.23 4.32 -0.26
C ASP A 37 16.78 4.15 -1.72
N GLU A 38 17.72 4.19 -2.66
CA GLU A 38 17.46 3.93 -4.08
C GLU A 38 16.92 2.53 -4.37
N GLU A 39 17.31 1.54 -3.57
CA GLU A 39 16.81 0.17 -3.70
C GLU A 39 15.46 -0.04 -3.02
N ARG A 40 15.05 0.90 -2.15
CA ARG A 40 13.74 0.88 -1.47
C ARG A 40 12.61 1.33 -2.37
N GLU A 41 12.92 2.14 -3.40
CA GLU A 41 11.97 2.63 -4.38
C GLU A 41 11.90 1.68 -5.59
N GLY A 42 10.89 0.85 -5.63
CA GLY A 42 10.64 -0.09 -6.73
C GLY A 42 10.31 0.60 -8.04
N LEU A 43 9.74 1.82 -7.97
CA LEU A 43 9.38 2.63 -9.14
C LEU A 43 10.41 3.75 -9.40
N ARG A 44 11.70 3.48 -9.15
CA ARG A 44 12.78 4.48 -9.20
C ARG A 44 13.09 5.04 -10.59
N SER A 45 12.64 4.36 -11.65
CA SER A 45 12.80 4.84 -13.03
C SER A 45 11.58 4.48 -13.90
N PRO A 46 11.39 5.16 -15.05
CA PRO A 46 10.35 4.82 -16.02
C PRO A 46 10.38 3.35 -16.45
N GLU A 47 11.58 2.78 -16.64
CA GLU A 47 11.76 1.38 -17.04
C GLU A 47 11.30 0.42 -15.94
N ARG A 48 11.54 0.76 -14.67
CA ARG A 48 11.08 -0.03 -13.53
C ARG A 48 9.56 0.03 -13.40
N LEU A 49 8.96 1.21 -13.56
CA LEU A 49 7.50 1.36 -13.62
C LEU A 49 6.90 0.51 -14.74
N ARG A 50 7.46 0.64 -15.95
CA ARG A 50 7.03 -0.15 -17.11
C ARG A 50 7.11 -1.65 -16.83
N ALA A 51 8.25 -2.13 -16.33
CA ALA A 51 8.44 -3.54 -16.00
C ALA A 51 7.41 -4.03 -14.97
N TRP A 52 7.09 -3.22 -13.97
CA TRP A 52 6.11 -3.55 -12.94
C TRP A 52 4.70 -3.71 -13.53
N PHE A 53 4.26 -2.79 -14.39
CA PHE A 53 2.96 -2.87 -15.05
C PHE A 53 2.87 -3.99 -16.07
N VAL A 54 3.90 -4.17 -16.90
CA VAL A 54 3.96 -5.25 -17.91
C VAL A 54 3.92 -6.62 -17.23
N GLY A 55 4.67 -6.80 -16.14
CA GLY A 55 4.69 -8.06 -15.40
C GLY A 55 3.35 -8.44 -14.77
N ARG A 56 2.42 -7.48 -14.66
CA ARG A 56 1.04 -7.68 -14.15
C ARG A 56 -0.04 -7.62 -15.22
N GLY A 57 0.36 -7.56 -16.48
CA GLY A 57 -0.58 -7.49 -17.61
C GLY A 57 -1.39 -6.20 -17.67
N LEU A 58 -0.93 -5.12 -16.99
CA LEU A 58 -1.60 -3.82 -16.96
C LEU A 58 -1.17 -2.91 -18.11
N LEU A 59 -0.06 -3.22 -18.77
CA LEU A 59 0.53 -2.41 -19.81
C LEU A 59 1.10 -3.32 -20.92
N GLY A 60 0.91 -2.92 -22.18
CA GLY A 60 1.55 -3.56 -23.32
C GLY A 60 3.06 -3.35 -23.32
N ARG A 61 3.81 -4.31 -23.86
CA ARG A 61 5.28 -4.26 -23.89
C ARG A 61 5.84 -3.15 -24.77
N GLU A 62 5.06 -2.70 -25.74
CA GLU A 62 5.39 -1.65 -26.72
C GLU A 62 5.20 -0.24 -26.17
N VAL A 63 4.49 -0.09 -25.04
CA VAL A 63 4.18 1.24 -24.49
C VAL A 63 5.43 1.88 -23.90
N VAL A 64 5.74 3.08 -24.35
CA VAL A 64 6.80 3.91 -23.81
C VAL A 64 6.31 4.59 -22.54
N VAL A 65 7.12 4.53 -21.49
CA VAL A 65 6.87 5.18 -20.21
C VAL A 65 7.91 6.25 -19.98
N ASN A 66 7.50 7.43 -19.58
CA ASN A 66 8.36 8.58 -19.35
C ASN A 66 8.40 8.99 -17.86
N GLU A 67 9.17 10.03 -17.54
CA GLU A 67 9.32 10.50 -16.16
C GLU A 67 8.04 11.13 -15.59
N ALA A 68 7.21 11.78 -16.41
CA ALA A 68 5.92 12.30 -15.95
C ALA A 68 4.96 11.16 -15.57
N ASP A 69 4.96 10.07 -16.32
CA ASP A 69 4.20 8.86 -15.99
C ASP A 69 4.66 8.26 -14.65
N ARG A 70 5.98 8.24 -14.42
CA ARG A 70 6.56 7.74 -13.18
C ARG A 70 6.14 8.62 -11.99
N GLN A 71 6.23 9.94 -12.13
CA GLN A 71 5.82 10.89 -11.09
C GLN A 71 4.34 10.75 -10.76
N LEU A 72 3.48 10.60 -11.77
CA LEU A 72 2.06 10.34 -11.57
C LEU A 72 1.85 9.03 -10.79
N ALA A 73 2.52 7.94 -11.17
CA ALA A 73 2.38 6.65 -10.50
C ALA A 73 2.84 6.71 -9.03
N VAL A 74 3.96 7.37 -8.76
CA VAL A 74 4.45 7.59 -7.39
C VAL A 74 3.45 8.44 -6.60
N GLY A 75 2.90 9.52 -7.18
CA GLY A 75 1.88 10.35 -6.53
C GLY A 75 0.62 9.58 -6.18
N VAL A 76 0.11 8.75 -7.09
CA VAL A 76 -1.04 7.86 -6.84
C VAL A 76 -0.74 6.87 -5.72
N ARG A 77 0.41 6.21 -5.76
CA ARG A 77 0.82 5.27 -4.72
C ARG A 77 0.87 5.94 -3.35
N ASP A 78 1.50 7.09 -3.24
CA ASP A 78 1.71 7.77 -1.97
C ASP A 78 0.39 8.30 -1.39
N ALA A 79 -0.54 8.75 -2.23
CA ALA A 79 -1.90 9.10 -1.83
C ALA A 79 -2.66 7.87 -1.30
N LEU A 80 -2.58 6.73 -1.99
CA LEU A 80 -3.21 5.50 -1.54
C LEU A 80 -2.56 4.96 -0.25
N ARG A 81 -1.24 5.11 -0.08
CA ARG A 81 -0.56 4.78 1.19
C ARG A 81 -1.06 5.66 2.33
N SER A 82 -1.25 6.95 2.09
CA SER A 82 -1.81 7.88 3.07
C SER A 82 -3.25 7.51 3.44
N ALA A 83 -4.08 7.14 2.47
CA ALA A 83 -5.44 6.65 2.71
C ALA A 83 -5.45 5.32 3.50
N ALA A 84 -4.55 4.37 3.18
CA ALA A 84 -4.41 3.12 3.91
C ALA A 84 -3.89 3.34 5.35
N LEU A 85 -3.05 4.35 5.58
CA LEU A 85 -2.62 4.76 6.90
C LEU A 85 -3.80 5.31 7.72
N ALA A 86 -4.68 6.12 7.11
CA ALA A 86 -5.89 6.62 7.74
C ALA A 86 -6.86 5.49 8.16
N ASN A 87 -6.86 4.34 7.50
CA ASN A 87 -7.62 3.17 7.92
C ASN A 87 -7.14 2.57 9.26
N SER A 88 -5.94 2.90 9.70
CA SER A 88 -5.39 2.48 11.00
C SER A 88 -5.88 3.35 12.17
N VAL A 89 -6.52 4.49 11.87
CA VAL A 89 -7.03 5.44 12.86
C VAL A 89 -8.54 5.23 13.00
N PRO A 90 -9.09 5.22 14.24
CA PRO A 90 -10.53 5.16 14.46
C PRO A 90 -11.25 6.27 13.68
N ALA A 91 -12.41 5.97 13.10
CA ALA A 91 -13.15 6.92 12.25
C ALA A 91 -13.38 8.29 12.90
N ARG A 92 -13.63 8.31 14.22
CA ARG A 92 -13.83 9.53 15.02
C ARG A 92 -12.56 10.41 15.18
N GLU A 93 -11.39 9.86 14.91
CA GLU A 93 -10.09 10.50 15.07
C GLU A 93 -9.45 10.84 13.72
N ARG A 94 -10.13 10.47 12.61
CA ARG A 94 -9.67 10.83 11.27
C ARG A 94 -9.90 12.31 11.09
N SER A 95 -8.83 13.08 10.92
CA SER A 95 -8.94 14.41 10.33
C SER A 95 -9.49 14.26 8.92
N ASP A 96 -10.29 15.22 8.46
CA ASP A 96 -10.63 15.33 7.04
C ASP A 96 -9.33 15.45 6.27
N ALA A 97 -8.80 14.30 5.88
CA ALA A 97 -7.64 14.24 5.03
C ALA A 97 -8.00 15.00 3.76
N ALA A 98 -7.21 16.01 3.43
CA ALA A 98 -7.38 16.79 2.21
C ALA A 98 -7.67 15.83 1.06
N GLY A 99 -8.85 16.00 0.44
CA GLY A 99 -9.34 15.07 -0.57
C GLY A 99 -8.34 14.96 -1.71
N TRP A 100 -7.73 13.80 -1.88
CA TRP A 100 -6.93 13.51 -3.05
C TRP A 100 -7.88 13.34 -4.23
N SER A 101 -7.64 14.08 -5.31
CA SER A 101 -8.38 13.98 -6.54
C SER A 101 -7.42 13.72 -7.70
N PHE A 102 -7.73 12.71 -8.50
CA PHE A 102 -6.96 12.35 -9.68
C PHE A 102 -7.83 12.60 -10.92
N GLN A 103 -8.07 13.88 -11.26
CA GLN A 103 -8.88 14.26 -12.42
C GLN A 103 -8.33 13.71 -13.74
N GLU A 104 -7.03 13.45 -13.80
CA GLU A 104 -6.34 12.87 -14.96
C GLU A 104 -6.55 11.35 -15.12
N LEU A 105 -7.25 10.71 -14.16
CA LEU A 105 -7.48 9.27 -14.14
C LEU A 105 -8.98 8.97 -14.06
N PRO A 106 -9.76 9.33 -15.11
CA PRO A 106 -11.20 9.12 -15.11
C PRO A 106 -11.55 7.65 -15.07
N LEU A 107 -12.55 7.31 -14.26
CA LEU A 107 -13.14 5.99 -14.24
C LEU A 107 -14.51 6.05 -14.91
N VAL A 108 -14.80 5.05 -15.72
CA VAL A 108 -16.07 4.94 -16.43
C VAL A 108 -16.73 3.61 -16.12
N VAL A 109 -18.06 3.59 -16.17
CA VAL A 109 -18.83 2.34 -16.06
C VAL A 109 -19.00 1.78 -17.47
N ARG A 110 -18.53 0.55 -17.68
CA ARG A 110 -18.72 -0.21 -18.90
C ARG A 110 -19.63 -1.40 -18.59
N PHE A 111 -20.53 -1.72 -19.50
CA PHE A 111 -21.30 -2.95 -19.44
C PHE A 111 -20.60 -4.00 -20.30
N GLY A 112 -20.06 -5.04 -19.65
CA GLY A 112 -19.41 -6.17 -20.28
C GLY A 112 -20.42 -7.20 -20.82
N GLU A 113 -19.94 -8.40 -21.11
CA GLU A 113 -20.77 -9.53 -21.46
C GLU A 113 -21.80 -9.80 -20.35
N ASN A 114 -23.00 -10.19 -20.74
CA ASN A 114 -24.15 -10.37 -19.82
C ASN A 114 -24.64 -9.10 -19.10
N SER A 115 -24.39 -7.91 -19.65
CA SER A 115 -24.84 -6.63 -19.11
C SER A 115 -24.36 -6.36 -17.67
N LYS A 116 -23.28 -7.01 -17.25
CA LYS A 116 -22.68 -6.76 -15.93
C LYS A 116 -21.92 -5.44 -15.94
N PRO A 117 -22.22 -4.49 -15.02
CA PRO A 117 -21.45 -3.26 -14.93
C PRO A 117 -20.06 -3.51 -14.35
N GLU A 118 -19.08 -2.91 -14.98
CA GLU A 118 -17.67 -2.94 -14.54
C GLU A 118 -17.13 -1.51 -14.48
N LEU A 119 -16.37 -1.21 -13.44
CA LEU A 119 -15.64 0.05 -13.34
C LEU A 119 -14.27 -0.14 -14.00
N VAL A 120 -14.01 0.68 -15.01
CA VAL A 120 -12.75 0.59 -15.79
C VAL A 120 -12.12 1.97 -15.93
N SER A 121 -10.84 2.02 -16.33
CA SER A 121 -10.22 3.29 -16.70
C SER A 121 -10.84 3.83 -18.01
N GLY A 122 -11.04 5.15 -18.06
CA GLY A 122 -11.37 5.86 -19.29
C GLY A 122 -10.17 6.14 -20.20
N GLU A 123 -8.95 5.82 -19.72
CA GLU A 123 -7.68 6.11 -20.39
C GLU A 123 -6.92 4.84 -20.73
N GLY A 124 -5.96 4.96 -21.65
CA GLY A 124 -5.02 3.90 -22.01
C GLY A 124 -3.62 4.11 -21.40
N GLY A 125 -2.67 3.25 -21.77
CA GLY A 125 -1.28 3.38 -21.35
C GLY A 125 -1.11 3.35 -19.83
N VAL A 126 -0.18 4.15 -19.32
CA VAL A 126 0.11 4.25 -17.87
C VAL A 126 -1.08 4.78 -17.07
N ARG A 127 -1.83 5.76 -17.63
CA ARG A 127 -3.06 6.25 -17.00
C ARG A 127 -4.11 5.14 -16.91
N GLY A 128 -4.22 4.31 -17.94
CA GLY A 128 -5.08 3.13 -17.94
C GLY A 128 -4.74 2.14 -16.84
N ALA A 129 -3.45 1.84 -16.68
CA ALA A 129 -2.96 0.95 -15.64
C ALA A 129 -3.23 1.49 -14.22
N LEU A 130 -3.02 2.79 -14.00
CA LEU A 130 -3.32 3.45 -12.74
C LEU A 130 -4.83 3.51 -12.46
N GLY A 131 -5.63 3.82 -13.50
CA GLY A 131 -7.09 3.80 -13.42
C GLY A 131 -7.63 2.43 -13.02
N ARG A 132 -7.02 1.33 -13.48
CA ARG A 132 -7.39 -0.02 -13.05
C ARG A 132 -7.13 -0.21 -11.54
N ILE A 133 -5.99 0.22 -11.03
CA ILE A 133 -5.70 0.17 -9.59
C ILE A 133 -6.73 0.97 -8.78
N LEU A 134 -7.09 2.17 -9.26
CA LEU A 134 -8.11 2.99 -8.60
C LEU A 134 -9.51 2.36 -8.66
N ALA A 135 -9.86 1.70 -9.77
CA ALA A 135 -11.12 0.96 -9.88
C ALA A 135 -11.19 -0.17 -8.85
N ASP A 136 -10.09 -0.92 -8.65
CA ASP A 136 -10.01 -1.96 -7.63
C ASP A 136 -10.19 -1.36 -6.21
N VAL A 137 -9.64 -0.17 -5.93
CA VAL A 137 -9.87 0.54 -4.65
C VAL A 137 -11.34 0.89 -4.44
N VAL A 138 -12.04 1.38 -5.48
CA VAL A 138 -13.46 1.71 -5.40
C VAL A 138 -14.30 0.45 -5.16
N VAL A 139 -14.03 -0.63 -5.89
CA VAL A 139 -14.69 -1.93 -5.69
C VAL A 139 -14.43 -2.47 -4.29
N ALA A 140 -13.19 -2.42 -3.82
CA ALA A 140 -12.82 -2.84 -2.47
C ALA A 140 -13.51 -1.99 -1.39
N SER A 141 -13.67 -0.69 -1.64
CA SER A 141 -14.39 0.22 -0.73
C SER A 141 -15.88 -0.16 -0.60
N SER A 142 -16.53 -0.46 -1.72
CA SER A 142 -17.95 -0.88 -1.73
C SER A 142 -18.17 -2.22 -1.01
N LYS A 143 -17.18 -3.11 -1.03
CA LYS A 143 -17.19 -4.39 -0.31
C LYS A 143 -16.73 -4.28 1.16
N GLY A 144 -16.22 -3.12 1.59
CA GLY A 144 -15.66 -2.91 2.92
C GLY A 144 -14.29 -3.56 3.14
N THR A 145 -13.65 -4.09 2.10
CA THR A 145 -12.31 -4.70 2.16
C THR A 145 -11.20 -3.64 2.16
N TRP A 146 -11.40 -2.50 1.49
CA TRP A 146 -10.46 -1.37 1.54
C TRP A 146 -10.18 -0.87 2.96
N ALA A 147 -11.19 -0.83 3.84
CA ALA A 147 -11.02 -0.38 5.22
C ALA A 147 -10.10 -1.29 6.06
N ARG A 148 -9.75 -2.48 5.56
CA ARG A 148 -8.78 -3.41 6.15
C ARG A 148 -7.38 -3.30 5.55
N MET A 149 -7.21 -2.55 4.45
CA MET A 149 -5.89 -2.19 3.93
C MET A 149 -5.26 -1.16 4.84
N LYS A 150 -4.12 -1.49 5.42
CA LYS A 150 -3.45 -0.69 6.44
C LYS A 150 -1.95 -0.56 6.19
N ILE A 151 -1.34 0.42 6.83
CA ILE A 151 0.12 0.59 6.88
C ILE A 151 0.60 0.19 8.28
N CYS A 152 1.65 -0.63 8.33
CA CYS A 152 2.27 -1.06 9.57
C CYS A 152 2.68 0.14 10.44
N ALA A 153 2.29 0.13 11.72
CA ALA A 153 2.56 1.20 12.66
C ALA A 153 4.05 1.31 13.06
N ALA A 154 4.87 0.29 12.76
CA ALA A 154 6.30 0.33 13.01
C ALA A 154 6.96 1.34 12.06
N GLN A 155 7.63 2.37 12.62
CA GLN A 155 8.29 3.45 11.86
C GLN A 155 9.37 2.92 10.91
N ASP A 156 10.00 1.83 11.30
CA ASP A 156 11.06 1.12 10.59
C ASP A 156 10.55 0.01 9.67
N CYS A 157 9.24 -0.04 9.40
CA CYS A 157 8.62 -1.01 8.50
C CYS A 157 7.71 -0.33 7.47
N ARG A 158 6.58 0.26 7.90
CA ARG A 158 5.62 0.95 7.02
C ARG A 158 5.10 0.10 5.86
N TRP A 159 5.14 -1.23 5.97
CA TRP A 159 4.60 -2.15 4.97
C TRP A 159 3.08 -2.05 4.89
N ALA A 160 2.52 -2.05 3.69
CA ALA A 160 1.08 -2.14 3.49
C ALA A 160 0.64 -3.59 3.67
N TYR A 161 -0.44 -3.82 4.41
CA TYR A 161 -0.95 -5.15 4.70
C TYR A 161 -2.48 -5.16 4.82
N TYR A 162 -3.07 -6.34 4.68
CA TYR A 162 -4.49 -6.56 4.93
C TYR A 162 -4.71 -7.03 6.37
N ASP A 163 -5.59 -6.35 7.11
CA ASP A 163 -5.90 -6.68 8.50
C ASP A 163 -6.99 -7.77 8.58
N HIS A 164 -6.56 -9.01 8.80
CA HIS A 164 -7.45 -10.18 8.96
C HIS A 164 -8.13 -10.26 10.33
N SER A 165 -7.76 -9.42 11.29
CA SER A 165 -8.32 -9.51 12.64
C SER A 165 -9.84 -9.26 12.63
N LYS A 166 -10.57 -9.99 13.47
CA LYS A 166 -12.03 -9.83 13.61
C LYS A 166 -12.41 -8.41 14.03
N SER A 167 -11.63 -7.83 14.93
CA SER A 167 -11.85 -6.49 15.48
C SER A 167 -11.41 -5.36 14.54
N ARG A 168 -10.71 -5.65 13.44
CA ARG A 168 -10.11 -4.65 12.55
C ARG A 168 -9.18 -3.66 13.25
N THR A 169 -8.52 -4.09 14.33
CA THR A 169 -7.64 -3.27 15.16
C THR A 169 -6.16 -3.63 15.02
N GLY A 170 -5.82 -4.44 14.02
CA GLY A 170 -4.46 -4.80 13.70
C GLY A 170 -3.60 -3.54 13.46
N ARG A 171 -2.43 -3.47 14.11
CA ARG A 171 -1.48 -2.36 14.02
C ARG A 171 -0.19 -2.72 13.30
N TRP A 172 0.09 -4.01 13.18
CA TRP A 172 1.34 -4.56 12.69
C TRP A 172 1.07 -5.47 11.50
N CYS A 173 1.93 -5.40 10.49
CA CYS A 173 1.86 -6.31 9.34
C CYS A 173 2.08 -7.79 9.77
N ALA A 174 2.88 -8.01 10.79
CA ALA A 174 3.03 -9.31 11.44
C ALA A 174 3.32 -9.13 12.93
N MET A 175 2.62 -9.91 13.77
CA MET A 175 2.78 -9.85 15.22
C MET A 175 4.14 -10.40 15.65
N GLU A 176 4.60 -11.46 14.99
CA GLU A 176 5.86 -12.16 15.26
C GLU A 176 7.09 -11.29 15.01
N THR A 177 7.02 -10.36 14.08
CA THR A 177 8.12 -9.45 13.73
C THR A 177 7.88 -8.06 14.31
N CYS A 178 7.04 -7.25 13.67
CA CYS A 178 6.82 -5.85 14.06
C CYS A 178 6.19 -5.70 15.44
N GLY A 179 5.21 -6.55 15.78
CA GLY A 179 4.56 -6.53 17.10
C GLY A 179 5.53 -6.86 18.23
N ASN A 180 6.31 -7.92 18.10
CA ASN A 180 7.28 -8.34 19.12
C ASN A 180 8.42 -7.34 19.28
N ARG A 181 8.94 -6.76 18.17
CA ARG A 181 9.95 -5.70 18.24
C ARG A 181 9.42 -4.48 19.00
N HIS A 182 8.18 -4.08 18.75
CA HIS A 182 7.56 -2.96 19.47
C HIS A 182 7.43 -3.25 20.98
N LYS A 183 6.98 -4.45 21.35
CA LYS A 183 6.90 -4.89 22.77
C LYS A 183 8.26 -4.84 23.44
N THR A 184 9.29 -5.39 22.80
CA THR A 184 10.66 -5.40 23.32
C THR A 184 11.23 -3.98 23.52
N ARG A 185 11.03 -3.09 22.53
CA ARG A 185 11.46 -1.68 22.63
C ARG A 185 10.74 -0.95 23.76
N ARG A 186 9.43 -1.17 23.92
CA ARG A 186 8.64 -0.59 25.01
C ARG A 186 9.12 -1.07 26.38
N TYR A 187 9.39 -2.38 26.51
CA TYR A 187 9.93 -2.96 27.74
C TYR A 187 11.28 -2.35 28.13
N ARG A 188 12.23 -2.32 27.17
CA ARG A 188 13.56 -1.73 27.40
C ARG A 188 13.52 -0.25 27.78
N ARG A 189 12.60 0.53 27.18
CA ARG A 189 12.39 1.93 27.51
C ARG A 189 11.86 2.09 28.93
N LYS A 190 10.86 1.28 29.33
CA LYS A 190 10.31 1.30 30.69
C LYS A 190 11.38 0.95 31.73
N LYS A 191 12.20 -0.08 31.50
CA LYS A 191 13.27 -0.48 32.41
C LYS A 191 14.33 0.60 32.57
N ARG A 192 14.67 1.35 31.51
CA ARG A 192 15.59 2.48 31.62
C ARG A 192 15.01 3.65 32.42
N SER A 193 13.74 4.01 32.19
CA SER A 193 13.12 5.10 32.95
C SER A 193 12.96 4.81 34.47
N SER A 194 12.71 3.55 34.84
CA SER A 194 12.67 3.18 36.27
C SER A 194 14.05 3.21 36.95
N ALA A 195 15.11 2.85 36.22
CA ALA A 195 16.49 2.91 36.78
C ALA A 195 17.00 4.34 37.03
N TRP A 196 16.41 5.36 36.41
CA TRP A 196 16.74 6.79 36.62
C TRP A 196 15.95 7.42 37.79
N GLN A 197 14.95 6.73 38.34
CA GLN A 197 14.15 7.21 39.47
C GLN A 197 14.63 6.67 40.81
N GLU A 198 15.54 5.68 40.82
CA GLU A 198 16.10 5.04 42.02
C GLU A 198 17.54 5.47 42.31
N GLY A 199 18.12 6.40 41.56
CA GLY A 199 19.46 6.97 41.76
C GLY A 199 19.40 8.48 41.95
#